data_a0d94296192d1d519ec2757eeeb23053
#
_entry.id   a0d94296192d1d519ec2757eeeb23053
#
_cell.length_a   1.000
_cell.length_b   1.000
_cell.length_c   1.000
_cell.angle_alpha   90.00
_cell.angle_beta   90.00
_cell.angle_gamma   90.00
#
_symmetry.space_group_name_H-M   'P 1'
#
loop_
_entity.id
_entity.type
_entity.pdbx_description
1 polymer ?
#
loop_
_entity_poly.entity_id
_entity_poly.type
_entity_poly.pdbx_seq_one_letter_code
_entity_poly.pdbx_strand_id
1 'polypeptide(L)'
;YNNEDVEKYSYDPAKAKEVLEAAGWTLGDDGIYERNGEKLSFTINVMEGDQVRADLASIACQQLKEVGVDAKAQVQSEIDWANQEAFLIGWGSPFDADDHTYKVFGTDKGSNYSGYSNEQVDTYLTQARQTSDENERKEAYAKFQVALAEDPAYTFFCYCDVDYVTNKKIQGITKDTVLGHHGVGIFWNVEDWTIE
;
A
#
# COMPACT_ATOMS: atom_id res chain seq x y z
N TYR A 1 -9.08 -13.28 -5.00
CA TYR A 1 -9.33 -13.13 -3.56
C TYR A 1 -9.79 -11.72 -3.17
N ASN A 2 -10.23 -10.90 -4.14
CA ASN A 2 -10.78 -9.58 -3.83
C ASN A 2 -12.11 -9.71 -3.09
N ASN A 3 -12.25 -8.97 -1.98
CA ASN A 3 -13.49 -8.84 -1.23
C ASN A 3 -14.04 -7.42 -1.45
N GLU A 4 -15.23 -7.29 -2.03
CA GLU A 4 -15.86 -6.00 -2.28
C GLU A 4 -16.64 -5.47 -1.07
N ASP A 5 -16.89 -6.31 -0.08
CA ASP A 5 -17.65 -6.01 1.14
C ASP A 5 -16.78 -5.44 2.28
N VAL A 6 -15.62 -4.87 1.94
CA VAL A 6 -14.76 -4.16 2.90
C VAL A 6 -15.14 -2.69 2.99
N GLU A 7 -14.93 -2.09 4.15
CA GLU A 7 -15.05 -0.64 4.30
C GLU A 7 -14.07 0.08 3.38
N LYS A 8 -14.58 1.06 2.63
CA LYS A 8 -13.78 1.86 1.69
C LYS A 8 -13.78 3.31 2.17
N TYR A 9 -12.59 3.84 2.39
CA TYR A 9 -12.41 5.23 2.78
C TYR A 9 -12.37 6.12 1.53
N SER A 10 -13.32 7.05 1.45
CA SER A 10 -13.31 8.09 0.42
C SER A 10 -12.51 9.31 0.89
N TYR A 11 -12.10 10.16 -0.05
CA TYR A 11 -11.52 11.46 0.29
C TYR A 11 -12.56 12.34 0.99
N ASP A 12 -12.40 12.55 2.28
CA ASP A 12 -13.31 13.34 3.12
C ASP A 12 -12.53 14.14 4.18
N PRO A 13 -12.08 15.36 3.83
CA PRO A 13 -11.36 16.24 4.74
C PRO A 13 -12.15 16.63 6.01
N ALA A 14 -13.48 16.70 5.91
CA ALA A 14 -14.32 17.01 7.07
C ALA A 14 -14.31 15.84 8.06
N LYS A 15 -14.49 14.62 7.55
CA LYS A 15 -14.41 13.41 8.36
C LYS A 15 -13.04 13.21 8.99
N ALA A 16 -11.97 13.52 8.26
CA ALA A 16 -10.61 13.46 8.81
C ALA A 16 -10.44 14.36 10.04
N LYS A 17 -10.95 15.59 9.98
CA LYS A 17 -10.94 16.52 11.14
C LYS A 17 -11.76 15.98 12.31
N GLU A 18 -12.97 15.47 12.06
CA GLU A 18 -13.79 14.84 13.12
C GLU A 18 -13.04 13.69 13.81
N VAL A 19 -12.36 12.84 13.05
CA VAL A 19 -11.58 11.72 13.62
C VAL A 19 -10.42 12.21 14.45
N LEU A 20 -9.68 13.24 13.99
CA LEU A 20 -8.60 13.85 14.77
C LEU A 20 -9.11 14.44 16.07
N GLU A 21 -10.21 15.20 16.03
CA GLU A 21 -10.82 15.81 17.22
C GLU A 21 -11.34 14.76 18.20
N ALA A 22 -11.99 13.70 17.69
CA ALA A 22 -12.45 12.58 18.51
C ALA A 22 -11.29 11.83 19.19
N ALA A 23 -10.10 11.83 18.55
CA ALA A 23 -8.87 11.27 19.11
C ALA A 23 -8.15 12.24 20.09
N GLY A 24 -8.73 13.40 20.37
CA GLY A 24 -8.19 14.38 21.33
C GLY A 24 -7.14 15.32 20.74
N TRP A 25 -7.06 15.43 19.43
CA TRP A 25 -6.27 16.46 18.78
C TRP A 25 -7.05 17.79 18.75
N THR A 26 -6.37 18.91 18.93
CA THR A 26 -6.95 20.26 18.89
C THR A 26 -6.22 21.09 17.86
N LEU A 27 -6.96 21.91 17.11
CA LEU A 27 -6.37 22.77 16.10
C LEU A 27 -5.65 23.96 16.78
N GLY A 28 -4.34 24.08 16.53
CA GLY A 28 -3.53 25.18 17.03
C GLY A 28 -3.74 26.49 16.27
N ASP A 29 -3.23 27.58 16.80
CA ASP A 29 -3.33 28.93 16.20
C ASP A 29 -2.64 29.04 14.83
N ASP A 30 -1.68 28.16 14.55
CA ASP A 30 -0.98 28.07 13.26
C ASP A 30 -1.69 27.14 12.26
N GLY A 31 -2.84 26.62 12.63
CA GLY A 31 -3.65 25.75 11.77
C GLY A 31 -3.17 24.29 11.70
N ILE A 32 -2.26 23.89 12.59
CA ILE A 32 -1.79 22.50 12.71
C ILE A 32 -2.39 21.88 13.97
N TYR A 33 -2.88 20.65 13.87
CA TYR A 33 -3.39 19.91 15.04
C TYR A 33 -2.27 19.60 16.01
N GLU A 34 -2.58 19.72 17.30
CA GLU A 34 -1.66 19.39 18.39
C GLU A 34 -2.36 18.57 19.49
N ARG A 35 -1.59 17.73 20.16
CA ARG A 35 -2.04 16.95 21.31
C ARG A 35 -0.91 16.80 22.32
N ASN A 36 -1.18 17.09 23.61
CA ASN A 36 -0.19 17.05 24.70
C ASN A 36 1.06 17.94 24.44
N GLY A 37 0.90 19.05 23.71
CA GLY A 37 1.98 19.96 23.37
C GLY A 37 2.83 19.53 22.16
N GLU A 38 2.48 18.44 21.49
CA GLU A 38 3.14 17.97 20.29
C GLU A 38 2.27 18.22 19.05
N LYS A 39 2.85 18.80 18.02
CA LYS A 39 2.17 19.03 16.73
C LYS A 39 2.06 17.74 15.94
N LEU A 40 0.97 17.62 15.20
CA LEU A 40 0.80 16.53 14.22
C LEU A 40 1.64 16.85 12.99
N SER A 41 2.91 16.48 13.07
CA SER A 41 3.92 16.72 12.03
C SER A 41 4.76 15.48 11.85
N PHE A 42 5.02 15.09 10.58
CA PHE A 42 5.87 13.94 10.26
C PHE A 42 6.43 14.02 8.83
N THR A 43 7.43 13.19 8.57
CA THR A 43 8.06 13.05 7.25
C THR A 43 7.62 11.77 6.56
N ILE A 44 7.19 11.86 5.30
CA ILE A 44 6.91 10.71 4.43
C ILE A 44 8.15 10.47 3.56
N ASN A 45 8.86 9.39 3.84
CA ASN A 45 10.06 9.01 3.10
C ASN A 45 9.69 8.26 1.81
N VAL A 46 10.39 8.63 0.72
CA VAL A 46 10.25 8.02 -0.60
C VAL A 46 11.63 7.66 -1.13
N MET A 47 11.77 6.47 -1.71
CA MET A 47 13.02 6.04 -2.33
C MET A 47 13.31 6.86 -3.60
N GLU A 48 14.56 7.29 -3.76
CA GLU A 48 15.04 7.97 -4.96
C GLU A 48 14.86 7.10 -6.21
N GLY A 49 14.57 7.74 -7.34
CA GLY A 49 14.40 7.08 -8.64
C GLY A 49 12.96 6.70 -8.97
N ASP A 50 12.01 6.89 -8.05
CA ASP A 50 10.58 6.65 -8.28
C ASP A 50 9.80 7.97 -8.26
N GLN A 51 9.67 8.58 -9.45
CA GLN A 51 8.98 9.87 -9.60
C GLN A 51 7.48 9.77 -9.25
N VAL A 52 6.84 8.65 -9.59
CA VAL A 52 5.40 8.44 -9.31
C VAL A 52 5.15 8.47 -7.80
N ARG A 53 5.98 7.78 -7.03
CA ARG A 53 5.86 7.82 -5.56
C ARG A 53 6.18 9.18 -4.97
N ALA A 54 7.17 9.88 -5.51
CA ALA A 54 7.50 11.25 -5.08
C ALA A 54 6.32 12.21 -5.31
N ASP A 55 5.65 12.12 -6.46
CA ASP A 55 4.48 12.93 -6.80
C ASP A 55 3.28 12.57 -5.89
N LEU A 56 3.02 11.28 -5.67
CA LEU A 56 1.97 10.82 -4.76
C LEU A 56 2.18 11.31 -3.32
N ALA A 57 3.41 11.22 -2.80
CA ALA A 57 3.74 11.73 -1.47
C ALA A 57 3.55 13.24 -1.38
N SER A 58 3.94 13.99 -2.41
CA SER A 58 3.76 15.44 -2.47
C SER A 58 2.28 15.84 -2.47
N ILE A 59 1.44 15.12 -3.23
CA ILE A 59 -0.02 15.34 -3.25
C ILE A 59 -0.62 15.01 -1.89
N ALA A 60 -0.22 13.88 -1.29
CA ALA A 60 -0.69 13.48 0.04
C ALA A 60 -0.36 14.55 1.10
N CYS A 61 0.87 15.10 1.08
CA CYS A 61 1.26 16.19 1.98
C CYS A 61 0.43 17.45 1.79
N GLN A 62 0.06 17.80 0.55
CA GLN A 62 -0.82 18.94 0.28
C GLN A 62 -2.23 18.70 0.85
N GLN A 63 -2.80 17.52 0.64
CA GLN A 63 -4.12 17.17 1.18
C GLN A 63 -4.11 17.08 2.72
N LEU A 64 -3.08 16.53 3.32
CA LEU A 64 -2.89 16.48 4.76
C LEU A 64 -2.81 17.88 5.37
N LYS A 65 -2.16 18.82 4.69
CA LYS A 65 -2.10 20.22 5.12
C LYS A 65 -3.48 20.88 5.17
N GLU A 66 -4.38 20.55 4.25
CA GLU A 66 -5.76 21.07 4.24
C GLU A 66 -6.58 20.65 5.48
N VAL A 67 -6.21 19.54 6.07
CA VAL A 67 -6.82 19.02 7.30
C VAL A 67 -6.02 19.32 8.57
N GLY A 68 -4.98 20.17 8.47
CA GLY A 68 -4.21 20.61 9.65
C GLY A 68 -3.09 19.66 10.08
N VAL A 69 -2.53 18.87 9.16
CA VAL A 69 -1.37 18.00 9.40
C VAL A 69 -0.14 18.54 8.67
N ASP A 70 0.96 18.76 9.37
CA ASP A 70 2.23 19.22 8.78
C ASP A 70 3.09 18.02 8.32
N ALA A 71 2.67 17.39 7.21
CA ALA A 71 3.44 16.32 6.60
C ALA A 71 4.40 16.85 5.52
N LYS A 72 5.59 16.24 5.41
CA LYS A 72 6.63 16.60 4.43
C LYS A 72 7.08 15.37 3.66
N ALA A 73 7.07 15.45 2.33
CA ALA A 73 7.65 14.40 1.50
C ALA A 73 9.17 14.59 1.42
N GLN A 74 9.93 13.51 1.62
CA GLN A 74 11.38 13.51 1.52
C GLN A 74 11.86 12.34 0.66
N VAL A 75 12.54 12.68 -0.45
CA VAL A 75 13.17 11.68 -1.32
C VAL A 75 14.55 11.37 -0.77
N GLN A 76 14.88 10.09 -0.60
CA GLN A 76 16.14 9.60 -0.04
C GLN A 76 16.73 8.49 -0.91
N SER A 77 18.05 8.46 -1.03
CA SER A 77 18.77 7.39 -1.70
C SER A 77 18.83 6.09 -0.87
N GLU A 78 18.64 6.22 0.44
CA GLU A 78 18.59 5.10 1.40
C GLU A 78 17.55 5.42 2.47
N ILE A 79 16.70 4.44 2.79
CA ILE A 79 15.69 4.55 3.84
C ILE A 79 16.05 3.61 4.99
N ASP A 80 16.18 4.14 6.19
CA ASP A 80 16.25 3.33 7.41
C ASP A 80 14.83 2.87 7.76
N TRP A 81 14.49 1.66 7.32
CA TRP A 81 13.16 1.07 7.49
C TRP A 81 12.77 0.83 8.95
N ALA A 82 13.73 0.81 9.85
CA ALA A 82 13.48 0.61 11.28
C ALA A 82 13.18 1.91 12.04
N ASN A 83 13.66 3.07 11.53
CA ASN A 83 13.61 4.35 12.23
C ASN A 83 13.05 5.45 11.34
N GLN A 84 11.78 5.35 10.97
CA GLN A 84 11.10 6.35 10.16
C GLN A 84 9.69 6.62 10.67
N GLU A 85 9.19 7.84 10.45
CA GLU A 85 7.86 8.24 10.88
C GLU A 85 6.79 7.72 9.94
N ALA A 86 6.99 7.90 8.63
CA ALA A 86 6.12 7.39 7.57
C ALA A 86 6.92 7.14 6.28
N PHE A 87 6.40 6.29 5.43
CA PHE A 87 7.00 5.98 4.13
C PHE A 87 5.95 5.66 3.09
N LEU A 88 6.29 5.84 1.83
CA LEU A 88 5.49 5.41 0.70
C LEU A 88 6.20 4.31 -0.07
N ILE A 89 5.56 3.18 -0.20
CA ILE A 89 6.10 1.99 -0.84
C ILE A 89 5.08 1.39 -1.80
N GLY A 90 5.55 0.62 -2.79
CA GLY A 90 4.72 -0.20 -3.65
C GLY A 90 5.10 -1.66 -3.53
N TRP A 91 4.12 -2.52 -3.54
CA TRP A 91 4.29 -3.96 -3.57
C TRP A 91 3.96 -4.47 -4.97
N GLY A 92 4.75 -5.42 -5.47
CA GLY A 92 4.55 -5.99 -6.80
C GLY A 92 3.33 -6.91 -6.87
N SER A 93 3.09 -7.46 -8.06
CA SER A 93 1.98 -8.38 -8.34
C SER A 93 2.47 -9.83 -8.21
N PRO A 94 2.32 -10.49 -7.05
CA PRO A 94 2.70 -11.88 -6.88
C PRO A 94 1.71 -12.82 -7.58
N PHE A 95 2.17 -14.02 -7.94
CA PHE A 95 1.28 -15.07 -8.45
C PHE A 95 0.38 -15.66 -7.37
N ASP A 96 0.84 -15.63 -6.13
CA ASP A 96 0.09 -16.11 -4.98
C ASP A 96 -0.12 -14.97 -3.98
N ALA A 97 -1.35 -14.84 -3.48
CA ALA A 97 -1.72 -13.82 -2.53
C ALA A 97 -0.88 -13.90 -1.24
N ASP A 98 -0.43 -15.09 -0.84
CA ASP A 98 0.37 -15.31 0.37
C ASP A 98 1.74 -14.62 0.30
N ASP A 99 2.33 -14.52 -0.89
CA ASP A 99 3.71 -14.04 -1.02
C ASP A 99 3.92 -12.66 -0.38
N HIS A 100 3.02 -11.72 -0.62
CA HIS A 100 3.12 -10.39 0.01
C HIS A 100 2.31 -10.26 1.30
N THR A 101 1.09 -10.81 1.36
CA THR A 101 0.21 -10.55 2.51
C THR A 101 0.81 -11.03 3.82
N TYR A 102 1.34 -12.24 3.85
CA TYR A 102 1.89 -12.81 5.08
C TYR A 102 3.13 -12.06 5.57
N LYS A 103 4.07 -11.75 4.69
CA LYS A 103 5.33 -11.10 5.08
C LYS A 103 5.19 -9.61 5.37
N VAL A 104 4.15 -8.94 4.81
CA VAL A 104 3.92 -7.50 4.95
C VAL A 104 3.01 -7.18 6.13
N PHE A 105 1.92 -7.95 6.31
CA PHE A 105 0.89 -7.68 7.32
C PHE A 105 0.97 -8.56 8.56
N GLY A 106 1.67 -9.69 8.50
CA GLY A 106 1.84 -10.55 9.67
C GLY A 106 2.76 -9.92 10.72
N THR A 107 2.41 -10.09 11.99
CA THR A 107 3.21 -9.62 13.13
C THR A 107 4.63 -10.17 13.08
N ASP A 108 5.64 -9.33 13.29
CA ASP A 108 7.06 -9.66 13.31
C ASP A 108 7.58 -10.33 12.02
N LYS A 109 6.91 -10.10 10.88
CA LYS A 109 7.39 -10.61 9.59
C LYS A 109 8.38 -9.66 8.90
N GLY A 110 9.23 -10.26 8.05
CA GLY A 110 10.43 -9.59 7.52
C GLY A 110 10.18 -8.37 6.63
N SER A 111 8.97 -8.18 6.10
CA SER A 111 8.58 -7.01 5.31
C SER A 111 7.52 -6.15 5.99
N ASN A 112 7.25 -6.40 7.25
CA ASN A 112 6.34 -5.60 8.07
C ASN A 112 7.07 -4.34 8.59
N TYR A 113 7.30 -3.40 7.69
CA TYR A 113 8.03 -2.15 8.01
C TYR A 113 7.19 -1.14 8.80
N SER A 114 5.87 -1.33 8.86
CA SER A 114 4.97 -0.47 9.65
C SER A 114 4.94 -0.80 11.14
N GLY A 115 5.52 -1.93 11.55
CA GLY A 115 5.39 -2.44 12.93
C GLY A 115 3.96 -2.88 13.28
N TYR A 116 3.13 -3.14 12.26
CA TYR A 116 1.74 -3.54 12.44
C TYR A 116 1.63 -4.87 13.17
N SER A 117 0.65 -4.97 14.08
CA SER A 117 0.34 -6.19 14.81
C SER A 117 -1.15 -6.27 15.07
N ASN A 118 -1.78 -7.32 14.55
CA ASN A 118 -3.21 -7.58 14.75
C ASN A 118 -3.45 -9.09 14.78
N GLU A 119 -3.96 -9.60 15.90
CA GLU A 119 -4.15 -11.03 16.12
C GLU A 119 -5.16 -11.66 15.13
N GLN A 120 -6.19 -10.92 14.72
CA GLN A 120 -7.16 -11.41 13.74
C GLN A 120 -6.53 -11.55 12.36
N VAL A 121 -5.74 -10.54 11.94
CA VAL A 121 -4.98 -10.58 10.69
C VAL A 121 -4.02 -11.76 10.68
N ASP A 122 -3.24 -11.96 11.73
CA ASP A 122 -2.32 -13.10 11.86
C ASP A 122 -3.05 -14.44 11.78
N THR A 123 -4.21 -14.55 12.42
CA THR A 123 -5.05 -15.74 12.41
C THR A 123 -5.52 -16.06 10.99
N TYR A 124 -6.09 -15.09 10.28
CA TYR A 124 -6.62 -15.32 8.93
C TYR A 124 -5.53 -15.60 7.91
N LEU A 125 -4.40 -14.91 7.98
CA LEU A 125 -3.24 -15.19 7.13
C LEU A 125 -2.69 -16.60 7.39
N THR A 126 -2.66 -17.04 8.65
CA THR A 126 -2.24 -18.40 9.01
C THR A 126 -3.22 -19.44 8.48
N GLN A 127 -4.53 -19.22 8.61
CA GLN A 127 -5.57 -20.11 8.07
C GLN A 127 -5.45 -20.24 6.55
N ALA A 128 -5.25 -19.14 5.83
CA ALA A 128 -5.09 -19.13 4.37
C ALA A 128 -3.88 -19.97 3.90
N ARG A 129 -2.85 -20.11 4.73
CA ARG A 129 -1.65 -20.93 4.44
C ARG A 129 -1.81 -22.41 4.78
N GLN A 130 -2.71 -22.74 5.69
CA GLN A 130 -2.87 -24.09 6.20
C GLN A 130 -3.82 -24.95 5.37
N THR A 131 -4.54 -24.36 4.42
CA THR A 131 -5.48 -25.08 3.57
C THR A 131 -5.09 -25.04 2.09
N SER A 132 -5.33 -26.14 1.39
CA SER A 132 -5.29 -26.21 -0.08
C SER A 132 -6.69 -26.11 -0.70
N ASP A 133 -7.75 -26.09 0.10
CA ASP A 133 -9.11 -25.85 -0.39
C ASP A 133 -9.28 -24.39 -0.80
N GLU A 134 -9.67 -24.17 -2.04
CA GLU A 134 -9.77 -22.83 -2.62
C GLU A 134 -10.86 -21.99 -1.95
N ASN A 135 -11.96 -22.59 -1.50
CA ASN A 135 -13.05 -21.85 -0.88
C ASN A 135 -12.68 -21.44 0.56
N GLU A 136 -12.09 -22.33 1.33
CA GLU A 136 -11.57 -22.03 2.67
C GLU A 136 -10.52 -20.91 2.58
N ARG A 137 -9.64 -20.97 1.58
CA ARG A 137 -8.61 -19.96 1.36
C ARG A 137 -9.20 -18.61 0.98
N LYS A 138 -10.22 -18.59 0.11
CA LYS A 138 -10.97 -17.36 -0.24
C LYS A 138 -11.65 -16.75 0.98
N GLU A 139 -12.28 -17.58 1.81
CA GLU A 139 -12.93 -17.13 3.04
C GLU A 139 -11.92 -16.52 4.03
N ALA A 140 -10.77 -17.16 4.22
CA ALA A 140 -9.71 -16.63 5.09
C ALA A 140 -9.18 -15.27 4.59
N TYR A 141 -8.92 -15.13 3.29
CA TYR A 141 -8.51 -13.84 2.72
C TYR A 141 -9.62 -12.77 2.75
N ALA A 142 -10.89 -13.16 2.63
CA ALA A 142 -11.98 -12.21 2.77
C ALA A 142 -12.05 -11.65 4.20
N LYS A 143 -11.92 -12.50 5.22
CA LYS A 143 -11.87 -12.10 6.63
C LYS A 143 -10.62 -11.23 6.94
N PHE A 144 -9.48 -11.62 6.39
CA PHE A 144 -8.25 -10.81 6.46
C PHE A 144 -8.46 -9.39 5.93
N GLN A 145 -9.08 -9.25 4.75
CA GLN A 145 -9.31 -7.93 4.14
C GLN A 145 -10.26 -7.07 4.99
N VAL A 146 -11.29 -7.65 5.61
CA VAL A 146 -12.18 -6.93 6.54
C VAL A 146 -11.39 -6.44 7.76
N ALA A 147 -10.66 -7.34 8.44
CA ALA A 147 -9.88 -6.98 9.62
C ALA A 147 -8.81 -5.91 9.32
N LEU A 148 -8.17 -5.99 8.15
CA LEU A 148 -7.19 -5.00 7.72
C LEU A 148 -7.84 -3.65 7.38
N ALA A 149 -9.08 -3.62 6.87
CA ALA A 149 -9.78 -2.38 6.58
C ALA A 149 -10.27 -1.68 7.87
N GLU A 150 -10.64 -2.45 8.89
CA GLU A 150 -11.04 -1.92 10.21
C GLU A 150 -9.85 -1.37 11.02
N ASP A 151 -8.67 -1.95 10.85
CA ASP A 151 -7.43 -1.54 11.50
C ASP A 151 -6.29 -1.51 10.46
N PRO A 152 -6.19 -0.43 9.65
CA PRO A 152 -5.33 -0.42 8.49
C PRO A 152 -3.86 -0.25 8.83
N ALA A 153 -3.02 -1.20 8.38
CA ALA A 153 -1.56 -1.11 8.45
C ALA A 153 -0.98 -0.05 7.49
N TYR A 154 -1.70 0.23 6.40
CA TYR A 154 -1.32 1.16 5.34
C TYR A 154 -2.53 1.96 4.85
N THR A 155 -2.30 3.19 4.41
CA THR A 155 -3.22 3.90 3.53
C THR A 155 -2.94 3.48 2.09
N PHE A 156 -3.92 2.80 1.47
CA PHE A 156 -3.81 2.34 0.09
C PHE A 156 -4.19 3.45 -0.89
N PHE A 157 -3.24 3.92 -1.70
CA PHE A 157 -3.46 5.04 -2.61
C PHE A 157 -4.06 4.60 -3.93
N CYS A 158 -3.36 3.74 -4.66
CA CYS A 158 -3.76 3.28 -5.99
C CYS A 158 -3.02 2.02 -6.41
N TYR A 159 -3.52 1.39 -7.46
CA TYR A 159 -2.75 0.47 -8.28
C TYR A 159 -2.14 1.26 -9.44
N CYS A 160 -0.84 1.13 -9.64
CA CYS A 160 -0.15 1.76 -10.76
C CYS A 160 -0.25 0.88 -12.01
N ASP A 161 -0.67 1.47 -13.11
CA ASP A 161 -0.59 0.80 -14.41
C ASP A 161 0.87 0.71 -14.86
N VAL A 162 1.19 -0.33 -15.60
CA VAL A 162 2.49 -0.51 -16.25
C VAL A 162 2.28 -0.63 -17.75
N ASP A 163 2.77 0.35 -18.48
CA ASP A 163 2.63 0.41 -19.93
C ASP A 163 3.85 -0.19 -20.62
N TYR A 164 3.63 -1.17 -21.49
CA TYR A 164 4.64 -1.71 -22.37
C TYR A 164 4.39 -1.24 -23.81
N VAL A 165 5.34 -0.51 -24.34
CA VAL A 165 5.29 -0.01 -25.71
C VAL A 165 6.21 -0.86 -26.59
N THR A 166 5.66 -1.51 -27.61
CA THR A 166 6.40 -2.37 -28.50
C THR A 166 6.23 -1.93 -29.96
N ASN A 167 7.17 -2.36 -30.81
CA ASN A 167 6.99 -2.19 -32.26
C ASN A 167 5.82 -3.08 -32.73
N LYS A 168 4.92 -2.52 -33.54
CA LYS A 168 3.75 -3.24 -34.06
C LYS A 168 4.05 -4.49 -34.85
N LYS A 169 5.30 -4.66 -35.29
CA LYS A 169 5.77 -5.88 -35.99
C LYS A 169 6.03 -7.05 -35.03
N ILE A 170 6.14 -6.79 -33.74
CA ILE A 170 6.32 -7.82 -32.73
C ILE A 170 4.95 -8.37 -32.35
N GLN A 171 4.78 -9.66 -32.54
CA GLN A 171 3.59 -10.43 -32.21
C GLN A 171 3.86 -11.33 -30.99
N GLY A 172 2.83 -11.81 -30.32
CA GLY A 172 2.95 -12.68 -29.15
C GLY A 172 2.89 -11.94 -27.81
N ILE A 173 2.80 -10.61 -27.83
CA ILE A 173 2.61 -9.80 -26.61
C ILE A 173 1.18 -9.30 -26.57
N THR A 174 0.42 -9.77 -25.61
CA THR A 174 -0.96 -9.35 -25.35
C THR A 174 -1.14 -9.06 -23.86
N LYS A 175 -2.26 -8.43 -23.47
CA LYS A 175 -2.57 -8.25 -22.06
C LYS A 175 -2.66 -9.56 -21.26
N ASP A 176 -2.97 -10.68 -21.95
CA ASP A 176 -3.10 -11.99 -21.32
C ASP A 176 -1.73 -12.68 -21.14
N THR A 177 -0.70 -12.22 -21.84
CA THR A 177 0.68 -12.70 -21.70
C THR A 177 1.52 -11.83 -20.77
N VAL A 178 1.06 -10.62 -20.41
CA VAL A 178 1.73 -9.76 -19.43
C VAL A 178 1.23 -10.13 -18.04
N LEU A 179 2.02 -10.90 -17.31
CA LEU A 179 1.62 -11.47 -16.00
C LEU A 179 1.91 -10.54 -14.80
N GLY A 180 2.67 -9.48 -15.00
CA GLY A 180 3.03 -8.52 -13.98
C GLY A 180 4.37 -7.84 -14.31
N HIS A 181 4.71 -6.77 -13.59
CA HIS A 181 5.97 -6.06 -13.85
C HIS A 181 7.10 -6.47 -12.90
N HIS A 182 6.78 -7.10 -11.76
CA HIS A 182 7.75 -7.64 -10.83
C HIS A 182 7.80 -9.17 -10.93
N GLY A 183 9.00 -9.70 -10.87
CA GLY A 183 9.26 -11.14 -10.83
C GLY A 183 9.41 -11.77 -12.21
N VAL A 184 8.38 -11.77 -13.05
CA VAL A 184 8.41 -12.44 -14.34
C VAL A 184 8.82 -11.51 -15.49
N GLY A 185 8.27 -10.29 -15.48
CA GLY A 185 8.48 -9.33 -16.56
C GLY A 185 7.79 -9.71 -17.86
N ILE A 186 8.00 -8.87 -18.89
CA ILE A 186 7.37 -9.05 -20.21
C ILE A 186 8.03 -10.14 -21.05
N PHE A 187 9.30 -10.48 -20.79
CA PHE A 187 10.09 -11.38 -21.61
C PHE A 187 9.96 -12.86 -21.26
N TRP A 188 9.08 -13.22 -20.32
CA TRP A 188 8.97 -14.60 -19.84
C TRP A 188 8.60 -15.62 -20.93
N ASN A 189 7.91 -15.19 -22.00
CA ASN A 189 7.51 -16.00 -23.15
C ASN A 189 8.11 -15.48 -24.46
N VAL A 190 9.30 -14.89 -24.41
CA VAL A 190 9.96 -14.29 -25.59
C VAL A 190 10.18 -15.29 -26.71
N GLU A 191 10.27 -16.57 -26.43
CA GLU A 191 10.35 -17.68 -27.40
C GLU A 191 9.11 -17.81 -28.28
N ASP A 192 7.96 -17.32 -27.84
CA ASP A 192 6.71 -17.34 -28.61
C ASP A 192 6.54 -16.09 -29.49
N TRP A 193 7.45 -15.12 -29.39
CA TRP A 193 7.34 -13.87 -30.12
C TRP A 193 7.77 -14.06 -31.57
N THR A 194 7.08 -13.39 -32.48
CA THR A 194 7.43 -13.34 -33.91
C THR A 194 7.59 -11.89 -34.38
N ILE A 195 8.36 -11.69 -35.42
CA ILE A 195 8.56 -10.39 -36.09
C ILE A 195 8.05 -10.52 -37.52
N GLU A 196 7.06 -9.69 -37.89
CA GLU A 196 6.49 -9.58 -39.22
C GLU A 196 7.10 -8.42 -40.05
#